data_16e4b150948da53c58d8536f29849f92
#
_entry.id   16e4b150948da53c58d8536f29849f92
#
_cell.length_a   1.000
_cell.length_b   1.000
_cell.length_c   1.000
_cell.angle_alpha   90.00
_cell.angle_beta   90.00
_cell.angle_gamma   90.00
#
_symmetry.space_group_name_H-M   'P 1'
#
loop_
_entity.id
_entity.type
_entity.pdbx_description
1 polymer ?
#
loop_
_entity_poly.entity_id
_entity_poly.type
_entity_poly.pdbx_seq_one_letter_code
_entity_poly.pdbx_strand_id
1 'polypeptide(L)'
;AFEASCVPAFQNLARKIGPERMQIWIDKIGYGSRDISAGIDVFWLPSKGRNTIMISPVEQAELMQRIISDEVPFSKASLAALKQLMFIKKTDSGTLYGKTGSGADDTGAFVLGWFVGYVDSNGKTYAFACVAQGKNVMSKNTRDIVEKVFERQGLL
;
A
#
# COMPACT_ATOMS: atom_id res chain seq x y z
N ALA A 1 -14.44 1.93 3.31
CA ALA A 1 -13.75 0.66 3.03
C ALA A 1 -12.23 0.81 3.05
N PHE A 2 -11.67 1.84 2.39
CA PHE A 2 -10.22 2.04 2.26
C PHE A 2 -9.53 2.21 3.62
N GLU A 3 -9.93 3.16 4.43
CA GLU A 3 -9.34 3.44 5.76
C GLU A 3 -9.42 2.22 6.69
N ALA A 4 -10.57 1.53 6.70
CA ALA A 4 -10.79 0.35 7.53
C ALA A 4 -10.14 -0.93 6.96
N SER A 5 -9.44 -0.87 5.81
CA SER A 5 -8.88 -2.05 5.14
C SER A 5 -9.88 -3.21 4.99
N CYS A 6 -11.14 -2.90 4.60
CA CYS A 6 -12.24 -3.86 4.56
C CYS A 6 -12.04 -4.88 3.42
N VAL A 7 -11.38 -6.00 3.71
CA VAL A 7 -11.06 -7.05 2.74
C VAL A 7 -12.28 -7.52 1.94
N PRO A 8 -13.46 -7.84 2.55
CA PRO A 8 -14.63 -8.26 1.77
C PRO A 8 -15.10 -7.22 0.75
N ALA A 9 -14.99 -5.92 1.07
CA ALA A 9 -15.36 -4.86 0.12
C ALA A 9 -14.41 -4.84 -1.10
N PHE A 10 -13.09 -5.00 -0.86
CA PHE A 10 -12.11 -5.08 -1.95
C PHE A 10 -12.26 -6.36 -2.78
N GLN A 11 -12.58 -7.50 -2.15
CA GLN A 11 -12.89 -8.73 -2.87
C GLN A 11 -14.11 -8.57 -3.80
N ASN A 12 -15.18 -7.94 -3.31
CA ASN A 12 -16.35 -7.63 -4.14
C ASN A 12 -16.01 -6.69 -5.30
N LEU A 13 -15.16 -5.68 -5.06
CA LEU A 13 -14.71 -4.77 -6.10
C LEU A 13 -13.86 -5.51 -7.15
N ALA A 14 -12.92 -6.34 -6.72
CA ALA A 14 -12.07 -7.12 -7.59
C ALA A 14 -12.89 -8.06 -8.50
N ARG A 15 -13.89 -8.75 -7.94
CA ARG A 15 -14.82 -9.58 -8.73
C ARG A 15 -15.60 -8.77 -9.77
N LYS A 16 -16.02 -7.54 -9.45
CA LYS A 16 -16.70 -6.64 -10.41
C LYS A 16 -15.76 -6.14 -11.51
N ILE A 17 -14.47 -5.94 -11.22
CA ILE A 17 -13.46 -5.56 -12.21
C ILE A 17 -13.18 -6.72 -13.16
N GLY A 18 -13.11 -7.93 -12.64
CA GLY A 18 -12.80 -9.16 -13.36
C GLY A 18 -11.30 -9.38 -13.61
N PRO A 19 -10.87 -10.63 -13.84
CA PRO A 19 -9.45 -10.99 -13.92
C PRO A 19 -8.74 -10.34 -15.13
N GLU A 20 -9.34 -10.35 -16.29
CA GLU A 20 -8.74 -9.79 -17.51
C GLU A 20 -8.44 -8.29 -17.36
N ARG A 21 -9.43 -7.52 -16.91
CA ARG A 21 -9.28 -6.08 -16.72
C ARG A 21 -8.30 -5.77 -15.58
N MET A 22 -8.30 -6.56 -14.50
CA MET A 22 -7.35 -6.42 -13.40
C MET A 22 -5.91 -6.64 -13.90
N GLN A 23 -5.67 -7.71 -14.68
CA GLN A 23 -4.35 -8.00 -15.24
C GLN A 23 -3.84 -6.86 -16.12
N ILE A 24 -4.68 -6.34 -17.02
CA ILE A 24 -4.33 -5.20 -17.88
C ILE A 24 -3.86 -4.00 -17.05
N TRP A 25 -4.52 -3.70 -15.94
CA TRP A 25 -4.14 -2.55 -15.10
C TRP A 25 -2.87 -2.82 -14.28
N ILE A 26 -2.70 -4.02 -13.75
CA ILE A 26 -1.50 -4.44 -13.04
C ILE A 26 -0.27 -4.37 -13.97
N ASP A 27 -0.42 -4.82 -15.22
CA ASP A 27 0.63 -4.73 -16.23
C ASP A 27 0.98 -3.28 -16.59
N LYS A 28 -0.04 -2.44 -16.78
CA LYS A 28 0.15 -1.01 -17.11
C LYS A 28 0.88 -0.24 -16.02
N ILE A 29 0.61 -0.52 -14.75
CA ILE A 29 1.31 0.14 -13.64
C ILE A 29 2.63 -0.54 -13.29
N GLY A 30 2.88 -1.75 -13.79
CA GLY A 30 4.08 -2.52 -13.50
C GLY A 30 4.16 -2.99 -12.05
N TYR A 31 3.05 -3.50 -11.48
CA TYR A 31 2.99 -3.84 -10.05
C TYR A 31 3.68 -5.16 -9.75
N GLY A 32 4.87 -5.10 -9.16
CA GLY A 32 5.63 -6.25 -8.66
C GLY A 32 5.71 -7.42 -9.65
N SER A 33 5.46 -8.64 -9.19
CA SER A 33 5.47 -9.86 -10.02
C SER A 33 4.39 -9.93 -11.10
N ARG A 34 3.37 -9.07 -11.04
CA ARG A 34 2.19 -9.03 -11.93
C ARG A 34 1.37 -10.32 -11.95
N ASP A 35 1.63 -11.24 -11.04
CA ASP A 35 0.97 -12.54 -10.99
C ASP A 35 -0.31 -12.47 -10.14
N ILE A 36 -1.46 -12.63 -10.80
CA ILE A 36 -2.78 -12.72 -10.15
C ILE A 36 -3.41 -14.11 -10.29
N SER A 37 -2.62 -15.13 -10.68
CA SER A 37 -3.08 -16.50 -10.93
C SER A 37 -3.71 -17.19 -9.71
N ALA A 38 -3.40 -16.70 -8.50
CA ALA A 38 -4.00 -17.19 -7.26
C ALA A 38 -5.52 -16.99 -7.16
N GLY A 39 -6.08 -16.13 -8.01
CA GLY A 39 -7.51 -15.81 -8.06
C GLY A 39 -7.81 -14.34 -7.85
N ILE A 40 -8.80 -13.82 -8.58
CA ILE A 40 -9.10 -12.38 -8.69
C ILE A 40 -9.36 -11.67 -7.36
N ASP A 41 -9.86 -12.36 -6.37
CA ASP A 41 -10.25 -11.79 -5.08
C ASP A 41 -9.35 -12.22 -3.91
N VAL A 42 -8.24 -12.93 -4.22
CA VAL A 42 -7.30 -13.42 -3.20
C VAL A 42 -5.82 -13.24 -3.56
N PHE A 43 -5.49 -12.79 -4.78
CA PHE A 43 -4.10 -12.70 -5.26
C PHE A 43 -3.18 -11.82 -4.40
N TRP A 44 -3.73 -10.92 -3.58
CA TRP A 44 -2.98 -10.07 -2.64
C TRP A 44 -3.04 -10.55 -1.18
N LEU A 45 -3.76 -11.65 -0.91
CA LEU A 45 -3.94 -12.18 0.45
C LEU A 45 -3.03 -13.38 0.68
N PRO A 46 -1.95 -13.24 1.48
CA PRO A 46 -1.05 -14.35 1.78
C PRO A 46 -1.79 -15.54 2.42
N SER A 47 -1.45 -16.75 1.97
CA SER A 47 -1.93 -18.01 2.55
C SER A 47 -1.00 -19.14 2.11
N LYS A 48 -0.95 -20.22 2.86
CA LYS A 48 -0.12 -21.38 2.54
C LYS A 48 -0.41 -21.95 1.15
N GLY A 49 0.63 -22.16 0.39
CA GLY A 49 0.54 -22.71 -0.97
C GLY A 49 -0.08 -21.76 -2.00
N ARG A 50 -0.43 -20.54 -1.62
CA ARG A 50 -0.94 -19.53 -2.56
C ARG A 50 0.19 -18.71 -3.12
N ASN A 51 0.28 -18.68 -4.45
CA ASN A 51 1.22 -17.79 -5.16
C ASN A 51 0.63 -16.37 -5.25
N THR A 52 0.85 -15.56 -4.22
CA THR A 52 0.34 -14.19 -4.19
C THR A 52 1.26 -13.23 -4.95
N ILE A 53 0.70 -12.12 -5.41
CA ILE A 53 1.49 -11.07 -6.04
C ILE A 53 2.56 -10.54 -5.07
N MET A 54 3.80 -10.46 -5.55
CA MET A 54 4.96 -10.02 -4.77
C MET A 54 5.45 -8.67 -5.27
N ILE A 55 5.85 -7.81 -4.34
CA ILE A 55 6.46 -6.51 -4.64
C ILE A 55 7.52 -6.19 -3.60
N SER A 56 8.64 -5.62 -4.02
CA SER A 56 9.68 -5.15 -3.10
C SER A 56 9.34 -3.77 -2.51
N PRO A 57 9.92 -3.39 -1.37
CA PRO A 57 9.77 -2.04 -0.82
C PRO A 57 10.23 -0.94 -1.79
N VAL A 58 11.27 -1.19 -2.56
CA VAL A 58 11.78 -0.22 -3.55
C VAL A 58 10.74 0.00 -4.66
N GLU A 59 10.25 -1.06 -5.30
CA GLU A 59 9.22 -0.98 -6.33
C GLU A 59 7.95 -0.29 -5.80
N GLN A 60 7.59 -0.54 -4.55
CA GLN A 60 6.41 0.08 -3.92
C GLN A 60 6.63 1.59 -3.68
N ALA A 61 7.83 2.01 -3.27
CA ALA A 61 8.16 3.42 -3.12
C ALA A 61 8.22 4.15 -4.48
N GLU A 62 8.77 3.51 -5.51
CA GLU A 62 8.79 4.02 -6.89
C GLU A 62 7.37 4.17 -7.45
N LEU A 63 6.50 3.18 -7.24
CA LEU A 63 5.09 3.28 -7.63
C LEU A 63 4.40 4.44 -6.89
N MET A 64 4.67 4.61 -5.61
CA MET A 64 4.11 5.73 -4.83
C MET A 64 4.60 7.07 -5.38
N GLN A 65 5.88 7.20 -5.74
CA GLN A 65 6.42 8.39 -6.38
C GLN A 65 5.68 8.71 -7.70
N ARG A 66 5.45 7.72 -8.55
CA ARG A 66 4.70 7.86 -9.80
C ARG A 66 3.24 8.27 -9.58
N ILE A 67 2.60 7.77 -8.51
CA ILE A 67 1.24 8.17 -8.10
C ILE A 67 1.21 9.64 -7.67
N ILE A 68 2.20 10.08 -6.90
CA ILE A 68 2.32 11.48 -6.44
C ILE A 68 2.50 12.43 -7.63
N SER A 69 3.34 12.05 -8.60
CA SER A 69 3.67 12.83 -9.81
C SER A 69 2.62 12.70 -10.92
N ASP A 70 1.50 11.98 -10.69
CA ASP A 70 0.46 11.70 -11.69
C ASP A 70 0.99 10.97 -12.95
N GLU A 71 2.06 10.18 -12.80
CA GLU A 71 2.73 9.41 -13.87
C GLU A 71 2.21 7.98 -14.02
N VAL A 72 1.04 7.70 -13.49
CA VAL A 72 0.33 6.42 -13.64
C VAL A 72 -0.91 6.61 -14.51
N PRO A 73 -1.37 5.58 -15.25
CA PRO A 73 -2.44 5.71 -16.25
C PRO A 73 -3.85 5.75 -15.63
N PHE A 74 -4.01 6.46 -14.51
CA PHE A 74 -5.31 6.70 -13.89
C PHE A 74 -5.79 8.13 -14.12
N SER A 75 -7.11 8.35 -14.03
CA SER A 75 -7.65 9.70 -14.16
C SER A 75 -7.19 10.61 -13.01
N LYS A 76 -7.02 11.90 -13.28
CA LYS A 76 -6.69 12.89 -12.24
C LYS A 76 -7.70 12.88 -11.09
N ALA A 77 -8.98 12.67 -11.39
CA ALA A 77 -10.02 12.57 -10.37
C ALA A 77 -9.81 11.34 -9.46
N SER A 78 -9.44 10.18 -10.03
CA SER A 78 -9.15 8.97 -9.26
C SER A 78 -7.90 9.13 -8.39
N LEU A 79 -6.85 9.77 -8.92
CA LEU A 79 -5.63 10.04 -8.16
C LEU A 79 -5.87 11.04 -7.04
N ALA A 80 -6.63 12.10 -7.27
CA ALA A 80 -7.01 13.06 -6.24
C ALA A 80 -7.82 12.39 -5.11
N ALA A 81 -8.79 11.55 -5.47
CA ALA A 81 -9.57 10.78 -4.49
C ALA A 81 -8.68 9.82 -3.68
N LEU A 82 -7.74 9.12 -4.32
CA LEU A 82 -6.80 8.24 -3.62
C LEU A 82 -5.94 9.02 -2.64
N LYS A 83 -5.31 10.13 -3.07
CA LYS A 83 -4.48 11.00 -2.23
C LYS A 83 -5.26 11.50 -1.01
N GLN A 84 -6.51 11.90 -1.20
CA GLN A 84 -7.39 12.32 -0.11
C GLN A 84 -7.69 11.19 0.88
N LEU A 85 -7.99 9.98 0.39
CA LEU A 85 -8.26 8.80 1.21
C LEU A 85 -7.02 8.29 1.97
N MET A 86 -5.82 8.63 1.52
CA MET A 86 -4.56 8.27 2.18
C MET A 86 -4.19 9.19 3.34
N PHE A 87 -4.90 10.29 3.58
CA PHE A 87 -4.61 11.19 4.69
C PHE A 87 -4.55 10.46 6.03
N ILE A 88 -3.49 10.68 6.80
CA ILE A 88 -3.27 10.07 8.13
C ILE A 88 -3.31 11.14 9.22
N LYS A 89 -2.38 12.10 9.16
CA LYS A 89 -2.29 13.20 10.13
C LYS A 89 -1.56 14.40 9.54
N LYS A 90 -1.82 15.57 10.15
CA LYS A 90 -1.09 16.81 9.88
C LYS A 90 -0.45 17.30 11.17
N THR A 91 0.77 17.82 11.08
CA THR A 91 1.52 18.50 12.14
C THR A 91 1.95 19.88 11.64
N ASP A 92 2.65 20.66 12.47
CA ASP A 92 3.24 21.94 12.05
C ASP A 92 4.37 21.74 11.02
N SER A 93 5.06 20.59 11.05
CA SER A 93 6.20 20.27 10.18
C SER A 93 5.79 19.62 8.87
N GLY A 94 4.66 18.91 8.82
CA GLY A 94 4.25 18.21 7.60
C GLY A 94 2.92 17.48 7.69
N THR A 95 2.56 16.83 6.57
CA THR A 95 1.34 16.03 6.46
C THR A 95 1.69 14.63 5.98
N LEU A 96 1.27 13.63 6.74
CA LEU A 96 1.49 12.21 6.43
C LEU A 96 0.28 11.62 5.73
N TYR A 97 0.56 10.93 4.64
CA TYR A 97 -0.39 10.14 3.87
C TYR A 97 0.10 8.70 3.73
N GLY A 98 -0.79 7.73 3.82
CA GLY A 98 -0.36 6.34 3.66
C GLY A 98 -1.46 5.32 3.78
N LYS A 99 -1.08 4.06 3.52
CA LYS A 99 -1.92 2.89 3.69
C LYS A 99 -1.14 1.76 4.35
N THR A 100 -1.77 1.17 5.32
CA THR A 100 -1.24 0.01 6.07
C THR A 100 -1.71 -1.31 5.46
N GLY A 101 -0.90 -2.36 5.61
CA GLY A 101 -1.26 -3.74 5.28
C GLY A 101 -0.62 -4.71 6.27
N SER A 102 -1.34 -5.76 6.65
CA SER A 102 -0.82 -6.83 7.51
C SER A 102 -1.02 -8.17 6.82
N GLY A 103 -0.04 -9.06 6.96
CA GLY A 103 -0.11 -10.44 6.53
C GLY A 103 -0.01 -11.38 7.72
N ALA A 104 -0.77 -12.46 7.68
CA ALA A 104 -0.74 -13.53 8.67
C ALA A 104 -0.15 -14.81 8.07
N ASP A 105 0.40 -15.66 8.92
CA ASP A 105 0.80 -17.02 8.56
C ASP A 105 -0.39 -17.99 8.59
N ASP A 106 -0.13 -19.26 8.36
CA ASP A 106 -1.15 -20.34 8.31
C ASP A 106 -1.86 -20.57 9.64
N THR A 107 -1.31 -20.10 10.75
CA THR A 107 -1.92 -20.18 12.09
C THR A 107 -2.84 -19.01 12.38
N GLY A 108 -2.84 -17.98 11.50
CA GLY A 108 -3.53 -16.71 11.69
C GLY A 108 -2.72 -15.70 12.49
N ALA A 109 -1.47 -16.02 12.88
CA ALA A 109 -0.60 -15.09 13.57
C ALA A 109 -0.04 -14.05 12.61
N PHE A 110 -0.05 -12.77 12.98
CA PHE A 110 0.54 -11.71 12.18
C PHE A 110 2.06 -11.83 12.14
N VAL A 111 2.62 -11.85 10.92
CA VAL A 111 4.06 -12.02 10.65
C VAL A 111 4.62 -10.99 9.70
N LEU A 112 3.77 -10.14 9.11
CA LEU A 112 4.15 -9.15 8.10
C LEU A 112 3.35 -7.86 8.32
N GLY A 113 4.07 -6.74 8.38
CA GLY A 113 3.50 -5.41 8.40
C GLY A 113 4.04 -4.57 7.26
N TRP A 114 3.15 -3.84 6.56
CA TRP A 114 3.47 -2.85 5.55
C TRP A 114 2.89 -1.49 5.91
N PHE A 115 3.63 -0.44 5.63
CA PHE A 115 3.12 0.92 5.58
C PHE A 115 3.76 1.64 4.41
N VAL A 116 2.95 2.09 3.47
CA VAL A 116 3.38 2.77 2.24
C VAL A 116 2.68 4.11 2.11
N GLY A 117 3.35 5.10 1.55
CA GLY A 117 2.75 6.42 1.42
C GLY A 117 3.75 7.51 1.08
N TYR A 118 3.44 8.71 1.51
CA TYR A 118 4.29 9.87 1.35
C TYR A 118 4.08 10.88 2.49
N VAL A 119 5.06 11.75 2.67
CA VAL A 119 5.00 12.90 3.58
C VAL A 119 5.26 14.17 2.80
N ASP A 120 4.38 15.15 2.98
CA ASP A 120 4.57 16.53 2.49
C ASP A 120 5.15 17.37 3.62
N SER A 121 6.35 17.92 3.44
CA SER A 121 7.02 18.74 4.45
C SER A 121 7.91 19.78 3.77
N ASN A 122 7.88 21.02 4.24
CA ASN A 122 8.74 22.11 3.77
C ASN A 122 8.76 22.29 2.23
N GLY A 123 7.60 22.13 1.59
CA GLY A 123 7.44 22.26 0.13
C GLY A 123 8.00 21.10 -0.69
N LYS A 124 8.37 20.01 -0.05
CA LYS A 124 8.85 18.77 -0.68
C LYS A 124 7.95 17.60 -0.31
N THR A 125 7.83 16.64 -1.23
CA THR A 125 7.12 15.38 -1.04
C THR A 125 8.10 14.22 -1.07
N TYR A 126 8.04 13.34 -0.08
CA TYR A 126 8.89 12.17 0.03
C TYR A 126 8.03 10.91 0.04
N ALA A 127 8.16 10.08 -1.01
CA ALA A 127 7.55 8.76 -1.05
C ALA A 127 8.30 7.78 -0.14
N PHE A 128 7.58 6.85 0.47
CA PHE A 128 8.17 5.81 1.30
C PHE A 128 7.44 4.48 1.20
N ALA A 129 8.18 3.41 1.50
CA ALA A 129 7.63 2.10 1.80
C ALA A 129 8.41 1.49 2.96
N CYS A 130 7.69 1.03 3.97
CA CYS A 130 8.26 0.35 5.13
C CYS A 130 7.63 -1.04 5.24
N VAL A 131 8.47 -2.05 5.36
CA VAL A 131 8.07 -3.44 5.61
C VAL A 131 8.82 -3.99 6.82
N ALA A 132 8.13 -4.74 7.64
CA ALA A 132 8.74 -5.51 8.72
C ALA A 132 8.18 -6.93 8.73
N GLN A 133 9.05 -7.90 8.99
CA GLN A 133 8.71 -9.32 9.10
C GLN A 133 9.20 -9.86 10.45
N GLY A 134 8.42 -10.76 11.02
CA GLY A 134 8.77 -11.42 12.27
C GLY A 134 7.55 -11.89 13.03
N LYS A 135 7.79 -12.52 14.17
CA LYS A 135 6.71 -13.01 15.03
C LYS A 135 5.93 -11.84 15.65
N ASN A 136 4.61 -11.88 15.55
CA ASN A 136 3.70 -10.84 16.06
C ASN A 136 3.91 -9.45 15.43
N VAL A 137 4.36 -9.39 14.17
CA VAL A 137 4.53 -8.16 13.42
C VAL A 137 3.29 -7.86 12.59
N MET A 138 2.79 -6.64 12.70
CA MET A 138 1.66 -6.13 11.94
C MET A 138 1.91 -4.70 11.45
N SER A 139 1.02 -4.17 10.67
CA SER A 139 1.14 -2.83 10.07
C SER A 139 1.24 -1.68 11.08
N LYS A 140 0.75 -1.86 12.30
CA LYS A 140 0.95 -0.87 13.37
C LYS A 140 2.44 -0.67 13.67
N ASN A 141 3.21 -1.75 13.70
CA ASN A 141 4.65 -1.67 13.97
C ASN A 141 5.38 -0.86 12.89
N THR A 142 5.08 -1.09 11.60
CA THR A 142 5.67 -0.34 10.50
C THR A 142 5.26 1.12 10.49
N ARG A 143 4.01 1.41 10.82
CA ARG A 143 3.54 2.79 10.96
C ARG A 143 4.26 3.52 12.08
N ASP A 144 4.36 2.92 13.27
CA ASP A 144 5.07 3.49 14.42
C ASP A 144 6.56 3.77 14.10
N ILE A 145 7.22 2.89 13.31
CA ILE A 145 8.58 3.09 12.84
C ILE A 145 8.69 4.32 11.93
N VAL A 146 7.85 4.40 10.91
CA VAL A 146 7.87 5.51 9.93
C VAL A 146 7.60 6.84 10.63
N GLU A 147 6.59 6.91 11.48
CA GLU A 147 6.26 8.13 12.22
C GLU A 147 7.44 8.60 13.07
N LYS A 148 8.07 7.71 13.85
CA LYS A 148 9.27 8.03 14.65
C LYS A 148 10.46 8.48 13.79
N VAL A 149 10.69 7.88 12.63
CA VAL A 149 11.76 8.29 11.72
C VAL A 149 11.50 9.70 11.19
N PHE A 150 10.29 9.99 10.76
CA PHE A 150 9.95 11.31 10.24
C PHE A 150 9.94 12.40 11.30
N GLU A 151 9.49 12.10 12.52
CA GLU A 151 9.59 13.02 13.66
C GLU A 151 11.06 13.36 13.97
N ARG A 152 11.96 12.37 14.00
CA ARG A 152 13.41 12.58 14.22
C ARG A 152 14.07 13.39 13.10
N GLN A 153 13.53 13.34 11.90
CA GLN A 153 14.03 14.09 10.73
C GLN A 153 13.38 15.47 10.59
N GLY A 154 12.44 15.83 11.46
CA GLY A 154 11.70 17.09 11.37
C GLY A 154 10.75 17.17 10.19
N LEU A 155 10.25 16.03 9.71
CA LEU A 155 9.29 15.94 8.60
C LEU A 155 7.84 15.83 9.09
N LEU A 156 7.65 15.48 10.38
CA LEU A 156 6.37 15.42 11.07
C LEU A 156 6.42 16.07 12.43
#